data_81431785e46cd1daf14b6cc6315119ed
#
_entry.id   81431785e46cd1daf14b6cc6315119ed
#
_cell.length_a   1.000
_cell.length_b   1.000
_cell.length_c   1.000
_cell.angle_alpha   90.00
_cell.angle_beta   90.00
_cell.angle_gamma   90.00
#
_symmetry.space_group_name_H-M   'P 1'
#
loop_
_entity.id
_entity.type
_entity.pdbx_description
1 polymer ?
#
loop_
_entity_poly.entity_id
_entity_poly.type
_entity_poly.pdbx_seq_one_letter_code
_entity_poly.pdbx_strand_id
1 'polypeptide(L)'
;TRGRAMAREAVAKHPKDAVALFYLGKLNLNYVWLELGTLGHRTGWNEYWEARHSLDESLALAPTYRRARVARAWIDYIVDTRMPWGTGWLLGGGNKKKALRVMNEAATSGADRYAYAEALFGLWDMQIREKRTADALKSARLLAEMFPNNPEVARFVASGTRSTHD
;
A
#
# COMPACT_ATOMS: atom_id res chain seq x y z
N THR A 1 -4.40 15.90 10.72
CA THR A 1 -5.82 15.88 10.35
C THR A 1 -6.66 15.22 11.45
N ARG A 2 -7.98 15.49 11.48
CA ARG A 2 -8.92 14.96 12.50
C ARG A 2 -8.85 13.42 12.61
N GLY A 3 -8.81 12.71 11.50
CA GLY A 3 -8.75 11.24 11.49
C GLY A 3 -7.52 10.68 12.23
N ARG A 4 -6.34 11.28 12.06
CA ARG A 4 -5.14 10.84 12.78
C ARG A 4 -5.24 11.09 14.29
N ALA A 5 -5.80 12.23 14.69
CA ALA A 5 -6.02 12.52 16.11
C ALA A 5 -6.96 11.49 16.76
N MET A 6 -8.06 11.14 16.08
CA MET A 6 -9.00 10.10 16.53
C MET A 6 -8.32 8.73 16.63
N ALA A 7 -7.47 8.37 15.65
CA ALA A 7 -6.75 7.09 15.67
C ALA A 7 -5.73 7.05 16.83
N ARG A 8 -5.01 8.13 17.11
CA ARG A 8 -4.10 8.21 18.28
C ARG A 8 -4.86 8.07 19.58
N GLU A 9 -6.02 8.73 19.70
CA GLU A 9 -6.87 8.59 20.89
C GLU A 9 -7.37 7.16 21.08
N ALA A 10 -7.77 6.48 19.98
CA ALA A 10 -8.18 5.08 20.05
C ALA A 10 -7.05 4.16 20.52
N VAL A 11 -5.84 4.33 19.98
CA VAL A 11 -4.65 3.57 20.41
C VAL A 11 -4.28 3.91 21.88
N ALA A 12 -4.38 5.17 22.30
CA ALA A 12 -4.12 5.53 23.68
C ALA A 12 -5.08 4.85 24.68
N LYS A 13 -6.35 4.69 24.29
CA LYS A 13 -7.36 3.96 25.08
C LYS A 13 -7.20 2.45 25.03
N HIS A 14 -6.78 1.92 23.88
CA HIS A 14 -6.67 0.49 23.62
C HIS A 14 -5.33 0.15 22.91
N PRO A 15 -4.19 0.20 23.63
CA PRO A 15 -2.87 0.08 23.03
C PRO A 15 -2.55 -1.30 22.41
N LYS A 16 -3.34 -2.32 22.76
CA LYS A 16 -3.23 -3.68 22.20
C LYS A 16 -4.35 -4.00 21.20
N ASP A 17 -5.00 -3.00 20.63
CA ASP A 17 -5.97 -3.19 19.56
C ASP A 17 -5.28 -3.12 18.20
N ALA A 18 -5.12 -4.28 17.55
CA ALA A 18 -4.49 -4.41 16.23
C ALA A 18 -5.21 -3.59 15.15
N VAL A 19 -6.53 -3.39 15.27
CA VAL A 19 -7.32 -2.61 14.30
C VAL A 19 -7.09 -1.11 14.50
N ALA A 20 -7.08 -0.63 15.74
CA ALA A 20 -6.76 0.76 16.05
C ALA A 20 -5.34 1.13 15.58
N LEU A 21 -4.36 0.26 15.86
CA LEU A 21 -2.98 0.40 15.39
C LEU A 21 -2.89 0.41 13.86
N PHE A 22 -3.61 -0.47 13.17
CA PHE A 22 -3.69 -0.45 11.71
C PHE A 22 -4.20 0.88 11.18
N TYR A 23 -5.30 1.41 11.72
CA TYR A 23 -5.85 2.69 11.26
C TYR A 23 -4.90 3.86 11.54
N LEU A 24 -4.22 3.88 12.68
CA LEU A 24 -3.20 4.88 12.97
C LEU A 24 -2.06 4.81 11.93
N GLY A 25 -1.54 3.62 11.68
CA GLY A 25 -0.49 3.40 10.69
C GLY A 25 -0.93 3.80 9.28
N LYS A 26 -2.13 3.37 8.86
CA LYS A 26 -2.67 3.64 7.51
C LYS A 26 -2.94 5.13 7.28
N LEU A 27 -3.50 5.84 8.25
CA LEU A 27 -3.78 7.27 8.13
C LEU A 27 -2.49 8.11 8.09
N ASN A 28 -1.46 7.72 8.82
CA ASN A 28 -0.16 8.36 8.74
C ASN A 28 0.53 8.07 7.40
N LEU A 29 0.46 6.83 6.90
CA LEU A 29 0.99 6.49 5.59
C LEU A 29 0.32 7.29 4.47
N ASN A 30 -1.00 7.41 4.49
CA ASN A 30 -1.75 8.21 3.53
C ASN A 30 -1.39 9.70 3.61
N TYR A 31 -1.14 10.22 4.82
CA TYR A 31 -0.70 11.59 5.01
C TYR A 31 0.70 11.82 4.42
N VAL A 32 1.64 10.93 4.70
CA VAL A 32 2.99 10.99 4.10
C VAL A 32 2.93 10.98 2.57
N TRP A 33 2.07 10.14 1.98
CA TRP A 33 1.86 10.10 0.54
C TRP A 33 1.31 11.42 -0.02
N LEU A 34 0.32 12.00 0.65
CA LEU A 34 -0.26 13.28 0.25
C LEU A 34 0.78 14.40 0.29
N GLU A 35 1.55 14.49 1.36
CA GLU A 35 2.61 15.50 1.51
C GLU A 35 3.70 15.35 0.45
N LEU A 36 4.18 14.13 0.19
CA LEU A 36 5.20 13.88 -0.82
C LEU A 36 4.69 14.12 -2.25
N GLY A 37 3.43 13.76 -2.52
CA GLY A 37 2.86 13.83 -3.86
C GLY A 37 2.32 15.19 -4.24
N THR A 38 1.77 15.94 -3.29
CA THR A 38 0.99 17.16 -3.58
C THR A 38 1.74 18.43 -3.24
N LEU A 39 2.53 18.45 -2.18
CA LEU A 39 3.12 19.68 -1.65
C LEU A 39 4.63 19.78 -1.87
N GLY A 40 5.29 18.71 -2.29
CA GLY A 40 6.74 18.70 -2.58
C GLY A 40 7.62 19.08 -1.39
N HIS A 41 7.06 19.17 -0.18
CA HIS A 41 7.70 19.71 0.98
C HIS A 41 7.71 18.75 2.17
N ARG A 42 8.85 18.68 2.80
CA ARG A 42 9.17 18.13 4.11
C ARG A 42 8.42 16.83 4.46
N THR A 43 9.10 15.75 4.24
CA THR A 43 8.75 14.44 4.77
C THR A 43 8.27 14.55 6.21
N GLY A 44 7.05 14.09 6.46
CA GLY A 44 6.57 13.79 7.80
C GLY A 44 7.35 12.61 8.37
N TRP A 45 8.61 12.83 8.79
CA TRP A 45 9.44 11.79 9.37
C TRP A 45 8.76 11.13 10.58
N ASN A 46 8.15 11.95 11.43
CA ASN A 46 7.43 11.45 12.60
C ASN A 46 6.23 10.60 12.17
N GLU A 47 5.47 11.06 11.18
CA GLU A 47 4.32 10.34 10.64
C GLU A 47 4.73 9.05 9.93
N TYR A 48 5.86 9.06 9.22
CA TYR A 48 6.40 7.85 8.62
C TYR A 48 6.75 6.78 9.68
N TRP A 49 7.49 7.18 10.72
CA TRP A 49 7.87 6.26 11.78
C TRP A 49 6.66 5.80 12.61
N GLU A 50 5.71 6.69 12.90
CA GLU A 50 4.46 6.32 13.55
C GLU A 50 3.66 5.33 12.68
N ALA A 51 3.61 5.54 11.36
CA ALA A 51 2.96 4.61 10.44
C ALA A 51 3.62 3.23 10.49
N ARG A 52 4.94 3.19 10.37
CA ARG A 52 5.71 1.95 10.36
C ARG A 52 5.55 1.17 11.67
N HIS A 53 5.79 1.83 12.82
CA HIS A 53 5.68 1.19 14.13
C HIS A 53 4.27 0.69 14.41
N SER A 54 3.25 1.50 14.15
CA SER A 54 1.86 1.09 14.36
C SER A 54 1.47 -0.12 13.50
N LEU A 55 1.93 -0.21 12.25
CA LEU A 55 1.68 -1.36 11.40
C LEU A 55 2.47 -2.60 11.86
N ASP A 56 3.72 -2.44 12.30
CA ASP A 56 4.52 -3.53 12.82
C ASP A 56 3.93 -4.08 14.13
N GLU A 57 3.45 -3.22 15.03
CA GLU A 57 2.73 -3.63 16.26
C GLU A 57 1.39 -4.28 15.95
N SER A 58 0.61 -3.73 15.01
CA SER A 58 -0.63 -4.36 14.54
C SER A 58 -0.39 -5.79 14.06
N LEU A 59 0.69 -6.00 13.31
CA LEU A 59 1.07 -7.33 12.80
C LEU A 59 1.67 -8.23 13.87
N ALA A 60 2.31 -7.69 14.91
CA ALA A 60 2.77 -8.47 16.06
C ALA A 60 1.58 -9.02 16.86
N LEU A 61 0.51 -8.24 17.01
CA LEU A 61 -0.72 -8.66 17.68
C LEU A 61 -1.60 -9.58 16.80
N ALA A 62 -1.65 -9.33 15.51
CA ALA A 62 -2.48 -10.05 14.55
C ALA A 62 -1.70 -10.33 13.24
N PRO A 63 -0.82 -11.36 13.20
CA PRO A 63 0.06 -11.63 12.04
C PRO A 63 -0.69 -11.92 10.73
N THR A 64 -1.93 -12.39 10.81
CA THR A 64 -2.78 -12.68 9.66
C THR A 64 -3.65 -11.52 9.22
N TYR A 65 -3.58 -10.36 9.90
CA TYR A 65 -4.39 -9.19 9.59
C TYR A 65 -4.01 -8.62 8.21
N ARG A 66 -4.78 -9.01 7.22
CA ARG A 66 -4.47 -8.79 5.80
C ARG A 66 -4.30 -7.33 5.44
N ARG A 67 -5.16 -6.45 5.93
CA ARG A 67 -5.07 -5.00 5.65
C ARG A 67 -3.76 -4.40 6.15
N ALA A 68 -3.31 -4.79 7.35
CA ALA A 68 -2.03 -4.34 7.89
C ALA A 68 -0.86 -4.90 7.07
N ARG A 69 -0.93 -6.16 6.62
CA ARG A 69 0.08 -6.76 5.72
C ARG A 69 0.20 -6.00 4.41
N VAL A 70 -0.92 -5.64 3.79
CA VAL A 70 -0.96 -4.86 2.54
C VAL A 70 -0.38 -3.46 2.75
N ALA A 71 -0.82 -2.74 3.79
CA ALA A 71 -0.29 -1.41 4.11
C ALA A 71 1.23 -1.44 4.41
N ARG A 72 1.69 -2.46 5.13
CA ARG A 72 3.11 -2.62 5.46
C ARG A 72 3.96 -2.98 4.23
N ALA A 73 3.41 -3.78 3.32
CA ALA A 73 4.07 -4.11 2.06
C ALA A 73 4.32 -2.88 1.18
N TRP A 74 3.42 -1.90 1.20
CA TRP A 74 3.65 -0.62 0.54
C TRP A 74 4.90 0.09 1.08
N ILE A 75 5.09 0.14 2.40
CA ILE A 75 6.30 0.72 3.01
C ILE A 75 7.54 -0.02 2.52
N ASP A 76 7.54 -1.35 2.57
CA ASP A 76 8.67 -2.18 2.12
C ASP A 76 9.04 -1.93 0.65
N TYR A 77 8.03 -1.79 -0.22
CA TYR A 77 8.24 -1.51 -1.64
C TYR A 77 8.85 -0.11 -1.87
N ILE A 78 8.27 0.91 -1.23
CA ILE A 78 8.69 2.29 -1.45
C ILE A 78 10.10 2.54 -0.91
N VAL A 79 10.41 2.03 0.26
CA VAL A 79 11.75 2.17 0.84
C VAL A 79 12.80 1.51 -0.05
N ASP A 80 12.51 0.32 -0.59
CA ASP A 80 13.44 -0.38 -1.47
C ASP A 80 13.61 0.30 -2.85
N THR A 81 12.55 0.94 -3.38
CA THR A 81 12.55 1.47 -4.74
C THR A 81 12.84 2.96 -4.84
N ARG A 82 12.62 3.74 -3.77
CA ARG A 82 12.74 5.20 -3.79
C ARG A 82 13.93 5.74 -3.02
N MET A 83 14.48 4.95 -2.09
CA MET A 83 15.67 5.37 -1.37
C MET A 83 16.92 5.18 -2.25
N PRO A 84 17.88 6.12 -2.21
CA PRO A 84 19.17 5.94 -2.84
C PRO A 84 19.82 4.63 -2.38
N TRP A 85 20.55 4.00 -3.27
CA TRP A 85 21.22 2.73 -3.00
C TRP A 85 22.07 2.81 -1.71
N GLY A 86 21.91 1.85 -0.84
CA GLY A 86 22.63 1.77 0.43
C GLY A 86 22.07 2.63 1.57
N THR A 87 20.99 3.43 1.36
CA THR A 87 20.42 4.30 2.41
C THR A 87 19.08 3.81 2.98
N GLY A 88 18.49 2.77 2.40
CA GLY A 88 17.19 2.24 2.84
C GLY A 88 17.14 1.83 4.31
N TRP A 89 18.29 1.46 4.89
CA TRP A 89 18.40 1.11 6.31
C TRP A 89 18.04 2.27 7.25
N LEU A 90 18.25 3.53 6.84
CA LEU A 90 17.84 4.72 7.59
C LEU A 90 16.32 4.79 7.82
N LEU A 91 15.55 4.14 6.96
CA LEU A 91 14.09 4.01 7.07
C LEU A 91 13.66 2.62 7.58
N GLY A 92 14.57 1.90 8.22
CA GLY A 92 14.30 0.56 8.75
C GLY A 92 14.28 -0.55 7.69
N GLY A 93 14.89 -0.30 6.52
CA GLY A 93 14.95 -1.24 5.41
C GLY A 93 13.65 -1.41 4.64
N GLY A 94 13.76 -1.88 3.41
CA GLY A 94 12.65 -2.26 2.53
C GLY A 94 12.96 -3.60 1.86
N ASN A 95 11.94 -4.23 1.29
CA ASN A 95 12.09 -5.46 0.52
C ASN A 95 10.99 -5.55 -0.55
N LYS A 96 11.32 -5.10 -1.75
CA LYS A 96 10.45 -5.10 -2.92
C LYS A 96 9.91 -6.49 -3.28
N LYS A 97 10.76 -7.50 -3.22
CA LYS A 97 10.34 -8.89 -3.55
C LYS A 97 9.31 -9.41 -2.55
N LYS A 98 9.54 -9.15 -1.26
CA LYS A 98 8.58 -9.49 -0.19
C LYS A 98 7.27 -8.72 -0.37
N ALA A 99 7.35 -7.44 -0.67
CA ALA A 99 6.18 -6.58 -0.89
C ALA A 99 5.30 -7.10 -2.04
N LEU A 100 5.89 -7.37 -3.20
CA LEU A 100 5.18 -7.93 -4.35
C LEU A 100 4.53 -9.28 -4.03
N ARG A 101 5.22 -10.15 -3.28
CA ARG A 101 4.65 -11.42 -2.85
C ARG A 101 3.44 -11.23 -1.95
N VAL A 102 3.55 -10.37 -0.92
CA VAL A 102 2.44 -10.09 0.02
C VAL A 102 1.23 -9.50 -0.72
N MET A 103 1.47 -8.57 -1.67
CA MET A 103 0.41 -8.00 -2.50
C MET A 103 -0.27 -9.07 -3.37
N ASN A 104 0.52 -9.94 -4.01
CA ASN A 104 -0.02 -11.02 -4.82
C ASN A 104 -0.83 -12.02 -3.98
N GLU A 105 -0.35 -12.43 -2.81
CA GLU A 105 -1.08 -13.29 -1.88
C GLU A 105 -2.41 -12.66 -1.45
N ALA A 106 -2.41 -11.36 -1.11
CA ALA A 106 -3.61 -10.64 -0.73
C ALA A 106 -4.58 -10.44 -1.90
N ALA A 107 -4.07 -10.33 -3.13
CA ALA A 107 -4.85 -10.19 -4.36
C ALA A 107 -5.41 -11.53 -4.87
N THR A 108 -5.04 -12.67 -4.30
CA THR A 108 -5.57 -13.99 -4.69
C THR A 108 -6.64 -14.53 -3.75
N SER A 109 -6.78 -13.98 -2.55
CA SER A 109 -7.72 -14.48 -1.55
C SER A 109 -8.87 -13.49 -1.28
N GLY A 110 -10.07 -13.81 -1.74
CA GLY A 110 -11.25 -12.94 -1.76
C GLY A 110 -12.01 -12.75 -0.44
N ALA A 111 -11.52 -13.21 0.72
CA ALA A 111 -12.28 -13.18 1.97
C ALA A 111 -12.49 -11.75 2.56
N ASP A 112 -11.56 -10.81 2.34
CA ASP A 112 -11.72 -9.39 2.69
C ASP A 112 -11.69 -8.55 1.41
N ARG A 113 -12.88 -8.13 0.96
CA ARG A 113 -13.04 -7.36 -0.30
C ARG A 113 -12.23 -6.07 -0.32
N TYR A 114 -12.08 -5.40 0.83
CA TYR A 114 -11.30 -4.15 0.90
C TYR A 114 -9.80 -4.43 0.79
N ALA A 115 -9.29 -5.41 1.53
CA ALA A 115 -7.89 -5.81 1.42
C ALA A 115 -7.56 -6.36 0.02
N TYR A 116 -8.47 -7.09 -0.59
CA TYR A 116 -8.34 -7.59 -1.96
C TYR A 116 -8.24 -6.45 -2.98
N ALA A 117 -9.17 -5.50 -2.93
CA ALA A 117 -9.16 -4.34 -3.82
C ALA A 117 -7.88 -3.49 -3.63
N GLU A 118 -7.51 -3.21 -2.39
CA GLU A 118 -6.30 -2.43 -2.07
C GLU A 118 -5.03 -3.15 -2.54
N ALA A 119 -4.97 -4.47 -2.36
CA ALA A 119 -3.86 -5.28 -2.84
C ALA A 119 -3.77 -5.30 -4.38
N LEU A 120 -4.91 -5.40 -5.08
CA LEU A 120 -4.96 -5.33 -6.54
C LEU A 120 -4.48 -3.98 -7.08
N PHE A 121 -4.94 -2.86 -6.50
CA PHE A 121 -4.46 -1.53 -6.88
C PHE A 121 -2.96 -1.40 -6.62
N GLY A 122 -2.50 -1.88 -5.46
CA GLY A 122 -1.08 -1.90 -5.12
C GLY A 122 -0.25 -2.73 -6.08
N LEU A 123 -0.72 -3.92 -6.39
CA LEU A 123 -0.05 -4.83 -7.29
C LEU A 123 0.03 -4.25 -8.72
N TRP A 124 -1.07 -3.69 -9.21
CA TRP A 124 -1.13 -3.01 -10.50
C TRP A 124 -0.10 -1.87 -10.60
N ASP A 125 -0.07 -0.94 -9.62
CA ASP A 125 0.89 0.17 -9.59
C ASP A 125 2.36 -0.34 -9.51
N MET A 126 2.63 -1.32 -8.65
CA MET A 126 3.96 -1.92 -8.54
C MET A 126 4.40 -2.61 -9.84
N GLN A 127 3.50 -3.33 -10.51
CA GLN A 127 3.78 -4.02 -11.78
C GLN A 127 4.09 -3.03 -12.91
N ILE A 128 3.37 -1.89 -12.96
CA ILE A 128 3.68 -0.80 -13.91
C ILE A 128 5.08 -0.27 -13.66
N ARG A 129 5.44 0.04 -12.43
CA ARG A 129 6.77 0.55 -12.04
C ARG A 129 7.90 -0.43 -12.37
N GLU A 130 7.63 -1.71 -12.21
CA GLU A 130 8.56 -2.79 -12.55
C GLU A 130 8.56 -3.16 -14.06
N LYS A 131 7.83 -2.41 -14.89
CA LYS A 131 7.68 -2.65 -16.34
C LYS A 131 7.11 -4.05 -16.69
N ARG A 132 6.33 -4.62 -15.76
CA ARG A 132 5.64 -5.91 -15.94
C ARG A 132 4.26 -5.68 -16.55
N THR A 133 4.23 -5.16 -17.79
CA THR A 133 3.00 -4.70 -18.44
C THR A 133 1.93 -5.78 -18.58
N ALA A 134 2.33 -7.01 -18.93
CA ALA A 134 1.39 -8.12 -19.07
C ALA A 134 0.69 -8.47 -17.74
N ASP A 135 1.43 -8.46 -16.63
CA ASP A 135 0.86 -8.71 -15.30
C ASP A 135 0.00 -7.55 -14.84
N ALA A 136 0.46 -6.32 -15.08
CA ALA A 136 -0.31 -5.11 -14.79
C ALA A 136 -1.66 -5.11 -15.52
N LEU A 137 -1.69 -5.57 -16.77
CA LEU A 137 -2.93 -5.69 -17.55
C LEU A 137 -3.89 -6.73 -16.95
N LYS A 138 -3.39 -7.85 -16.43
CA LYS A 138 -4.22 -8.84 -15.72
C LYS A 138 -4.83 -8.23 -14.46
N SER A 139 -4.03 -7.55 -13.64
CA SER A 139 -4.51 -6.87 -12.42
C SER A 139 -5.54 -5.78 -12.75
N ALA A 140 -5.29 -5.00 -13.80
CA ALA A 140 -6.22 -3.94 -14.24
C ALA A 140 -7.56 -4.49 -14.73
N ARG A 141 -7.59 -5.64 -15.41
CA ARG A 141 -8.86 -6.28 -15.82
C ARG A 141 -9.70 -6.70 -14.62
N LEU A 142 -9.09 -7.31 -13.61
CA LEU A 142 -9.79 -7.64 -12.36
C LEU A 142 -10.31 -6.39 -11.63
N LEU A 143 -9.52 -5.30 -11.65
CA LEU A 143 -9.97 -4.01 -11.11
C LEU A 143 -11.14 -3.42 -11.92
N ALA A 144 -11.13 -3.55 -13.25
CA ALA A 144 -12.23 -3.06 -14.08
C ALA A 144 -13.55 -3.80 -13.81
N GLU A 145 -13.49 -5.10 -13.50
CA GLU A 145 -14.67 -5.87 -13.08
C GLU A 145 -15.23 -5.37 -11.73
N MET A 146 -14.35 -5.01 -10.79
CA MET A 146 -14.76 -4.50 -9.48
C MET A 146 -15.20 -3.04 -9.50
N PHE A 147 -14.59 -2.24 -10.35
CA PHE A 147 -14.75 -0.78 -10.45
C PHE A 147 -14.95 -0.34 -11.91
N PRO A 148 -16.08 -0.71 -12.53
CA PRO A 148 -16.33 -0.46 -13.96
C PRO A 148 -16.32 1.02 -14.35
N ASN A 149 -16.58 1.90 -13.39
CA ASN A 149 -16.61 3.35 -13.58
C ASN A 149 -15.27 4.04 -13.27
N ASN A 150 -14.19 3.28 -13.02
CA ASN A 150 -12.88 3.88 -12.76
C ASN A 150 -12.21 4.25 -14.10
N PRO A 151 -12.04 5.56 -14.44
CA PRO A 151 -11.55 5.99 -15.74
C PRO A 151 -10.05 5.68 -15.96
N GLU A 152 -9.26 5.57 -14.91
CA GLU A 152 -7.83 5.27 -15.03
C GLU A 152 -7.61 3.80 -15.39
N VAL A 153 -8.31 2.91 -14.69
CA VAL A 153 -8.27 1.47 -14.97
C VAL A 153 -8.79 1.19 -16.38
N ALA A 154 -9.92 1.79 -16.77
CA ALA A 154 -10.49 1.62 -18.09
C ALA A 154 -9.53 2.07 -19.20
N ARG A 155 -8.90 3.24 -19.05
CA ARG A 155 -7.90 3.75 -20.01
C ARG A 155 -6.69 2.83 -20.13
N PHE A 156 -6.20 2.32 -18.99
CA PHE A 156 -5.04 1.41 -18.98
C PHE A 156 -5.37 0.09 -19.72
N VAL A 157 -6.54 -0.51 -19.43
CA VAL A 157 -6.99 -1.74 -20.12
C VAL A 157 -7.12 -1.50 -21.62
N ALA A 158 -7.72 -0.39 -22.05
CA ALA A 158 -7.88 -0.04 -23.45
C ALA A 158 -6.53 0.20 -24.17
N SER A 159 -5.53 0.77 -23.49
CA SER A 159 -4.21 0.96 -24.07
C SER A 159 -3.45 -0.37 -24.25
N GLY A 160 -3.58 -1.28 -23.29
CA GLY A 160 -2.92 -2.59 -23.35
C GLY A 160 -3.49 -3.52 -24.41
N THR A 161 -4.77 -3.36 -24.78
CA THR A 161 -5.39 -4.14 -25.88
C THR A 161 -4.94 -3.68 -27.27
N ARG A 162 -4.51 -2.43 -27.44
CA ARG A 162 -3.98 -1.92 -28.73
C ARG A 162 -2.57 -2.44 -29.00
N SER A 163 -1.73 -2.58 -27.97
CA SER A 163 -0.34 -3.04 -28.11
C SER A 163 -0.19 -4.54 -28.39
N THR A 164 -1.26 -5.32 -28.34
CA THR A 164 -1.23 -6.77 -28.63
C THR A 164 -1.70 -7.12 -30.06
N HIS A 165 -2.03 -6.12 -30.87
CA HIS A 165 -2.51 -6.28 -32.26
C HIS A 165 -1.56 -5.70 -33.31
N ASP A 166 -0.42 -5.13 -32.90
CA ASP A 166 0.71 -4.73 -33.75
C ASP A 166 1.85 -5.76 -33.64
#